data_46a16e5fdcea73392ac128b0042696a1
#
_entry.id   46a16e5fdcea73392ac128b0042696a1
#
_cell.length_a   1.000
_cell.length_b   1.000
_cell.length_c   1.000
_cell.angle_alpha   90.00
_cell.angle_beta   90.00
_cell.angle_gamma   90.00
#
_symmetry.space_group_name_H-M   'P 1'
#
loop_
_entity.id
_entity.type
_entity.pdbx_description
1 polymer ?
#
loop_
_entity_poly.entity_id
_entity_poly.type
_entity_poly.pdbx_seq_one_letter_code
_entity_poly.pdbx_strand_id
1 'polypeptide(L)' 'MTMVGESTGTFMLGKELDLLMAERKRLLKVAGAAAQFVALMESRALPESVATEAEFLAESVNALPEDTLRDALAAITRSR' A
#
# COMPACT_ATOMS: atom_id res chain seq x y z
N MET A 1 5.69 -25.77 -29.57
CA MET A 1 6.32 -24.51 -29.51
C MET A 1 5.92 -23.77 -28.22
N THR A 2 4.74 -23.38 -28.22
CA THR A 2 4.24 -22.60 -27.12
C THR A 2 4.15 -23.38 -25.84
N MET A 3 4.01 -24.68 -25.92
CA MET A 3 3.87 -25.51 -24.73
C MET A 3 5.06 -25.36 -23.77
N VAL A 4 6.26 -25.49 -24.34
CA VAL A 4 7.46 -25.38 -23.54
C VAL A 4 7.60 -23.96 -23.02
N GLY A 5 7.37 -23.00 -23.88
CA GLY A 5 7.43 -21.61 -23.49
C GLY A 5 6.40 -21.28 -22.44
N GLU A 6 5.21 -21.81 -22.62
CA GLU A 6 4.13 -21.56 -21.68
C GLU A 6 4.41 -22.17 -20.32
N SER A 7 4.94 -23.38 -20.28
CA SER A 7 5.27 -24.03 -19.02
C SER A 7 6.32 -23.23 -18.26
N THR A 8 7.38 -22.84 -18.96
CA THR A 8 8.44 -22.04 -18.34
C THR A 8 7.89 -20.70 -17.89
N GLY A 9 7.09 -20.07 -18.75
CA GLY A 9 6.50 -18.79 -18.44
C GLY A 9 5.57 -18.86 -17.25
N THR A 10 4.77 -19.94 -17.17
CA THR A 10 3.86 -20.11 -16.08
C THR A 10 4.60 -20.26 -14.76
N PHE A 11 5.67 -21.05 -14.76
CA PHE A 11 6.47 -21.24 -13.56
C PHE A 11 7.09 -19.92 -13.07
N MET A 12 7.69 -19.19 -14.01
CA MET A 12 8.30 -17.90 -13.65
C MET A 12 7.24 -16.90 -13.24
N LEU A 13 6.09 -16.94 -13.90
CA LEU A 13 5.00 -16.05 -13.58
C LEU A 13 4.50 -16.28 -12.15
N GLY A 14 4.43 -17.54 -11.74
CA GLY A 14 4.01 -17.85 -10.38
C GLY A 14 4.97 -17.30 -9.35
N LYS A 15 6.28 -17.42 -9.63
CA LYS A 15 7.29 -16.90 -8.74
C LYS A 15 7.24 -15.39 -8.68
N GLU A 16 7.08 -14.76 -9.83
CA GLU A 16 6.95 -13.31 -9.90
C GLU A 16 5.71 -12.84 -9.16
N LEU A 17 4.62 -13.59 -9.32
CA LEU A 17 3.40 -13.24 -8.64
C LEU A 17 3.58 -13.28 -7.12
N ASP A 18 4.27 -14.31 -6.62
CA ASP A 18 4.53 -14.42 -5.20
C ASP A 18 5.33 -13.22 -4.70
N LEU A 19 6.32 -12.80 -5.46
CA LEU A 19 7.13 -11.65 -5.08
C LEU A 19 6.32 -10.38 -5.10
N LEU A 20 5.47 -10.22 -6.13
CA LEU A 20 4.63 -9.04 -6.23
C LEU A 20 3.61 -8.98 -5.10
N MET A 21 3.07 -10.12 -4.72
CA MET A 21 2.11 -10.17 -3.64
C MET A 21 2.77 -9.85 -2.29
N ALA A 22 3.99 -10.32 -2.09
CA ALA A 22 4.72 -10.00 -0.88
C ALA A 22 5.03 -8.51 -0.84
N GLU A 23 5.41 -7.95 -1.96
CA GLU A 23 5.68 -6.51 -2.07
C GLU A 23 4.42 -5.71 -1.82
N ARG A 24 3.32 -6.14 -2.41
CA ARG A 24 2.04 -5.47 -2.21
C ARG A 24 1.66 -5.45 -0.74
N LYS A 25 1.91 -6.55 -0.04
CA LYS A 25 1.61 -6.64 1.38
C LYS A 25 2.38 -5.60 2.17
N ARG A 26 3.67 -5.45 1.87
CA ARG A 26 4.49 -4.45 2.55
C ARG A 26 4.01 -3.04 2.26
N LEU A 27 3.69 -2.77 1.00
CA LEU A 27 3.21 -1.44 0.61
C LEU A 27 1.87 -1.13 1.24
N LEU A 28 1.01 -2.14 1.38
CA LEU A 28 -0.27 -1.95 2.05
C LEU A 28 -0.09 -1.56 3.51
N LYS A 29 0.90 -2.14 4.18
CA LYS A 29 1.17 -1.75 5.55
C LYS A 29 1.59 -0.30 5.65
N VAL A 30 2.43 0.14 4.73
CA VAL A 30 2.87 1.53 4.70
C VAL A 30 1.66 2.44 4.46
N ALA A 31 0.83 2.08 3.49
CA ALA A 31 -0.34 2.88 3.17
C ALA A 31 -1.31 2.94 4.35
N GLY A 32 -1.49 1.81 5.04
CA GLY A 32 -2.38 1.78 6.19
C GLY A 32 -1.87 2.63 7.33
N ALA A 33 -0.57 2.55 7.60
CA ALA A 33 0.04 3.37 8.64
C ALA A 33 -0.08 4.85 8.28
N ALA A 34 0.12 5.18 7.01
CA ALA A 34 -0.02 6.55 6.56
C ALA A 34 -1.45 7.05 6.74
N ALA A 35 -2.43 6.20 6.41
CA ALA A 35 -3.83 6.59 6.56
C ALA A 35 -4.20 6.86 8.01
N GLN A 36 -3.71 6.02 8.92
CA GLN A 36 -3.95 6.24 10.34
C GLN A 36 -3.29 7.51 10.82
N PHE A 37 -2.07 7.73 10.36
CA PHE A 37 -1.34 8.93 10.75
C PHE A 37 -2.08 10.19 10.28
N VAL A 38 -2.56 10.18 9.05
CA VAL A 38 -3.32 11.31 8.51
C VAL A 38 -4.58 11.55 9.34
N ALA A 39 -5.28 10.49 9.70
CA ALA A 39 -6.50 10.63 10.49
C ALA A 39 -6.22 11.26 11.84
N LEU A 40 -5.08 10.91 12.46
CA LEU A 40 -4.71 11.50 13.72
C LEU A 40 -4.28 12.95 13.59
N MET A 41 -3.61 13.27 12.48
CA MET A 41 -3.15 14.63 12.24
C MET A 41 -4.28 15.61 12.03
N GLU A 42 -5.37 15.14 11.43
CA GLU A 42 -6.48 16.02 11.09
C GLU A 42 -7.11 16.66 12.32
N SER A 43 -6.95 16.04 13.46
CA SER A 43 -7.52 16.57 14.70
C SER A 43 -6.53 17.40 15.48
N ARG A 44 -5.36 17.69 14.94
CA ARG A 44 -4.32 18.42 15.67
C ARG A 44 -3.72 19.51 14.80
N ALA A 45 -3.28 20.57 15.45
CA ALA A 45 -2.53 21.61 14.77
C ALA A 45 -1.12 21.10 14.50
N LEU A 46 -0.64 21.33 13.30
CA LEU A 46 0.68 20.88 12.88
C LEU A 46 1.63 22.06 12.78
N PRO A 47 2.91 21.85 13.12
CA PRO A 47 3.91 22.88 12.84
C PRO A 47 3.95 23.16 11.35
N GLU A 48 4.19 24.44 11.03
CA GLU A 48 4.23 24.86 9.64
C GLU A 48 5.31 24.13 8.86
N SER A 49 6.36 23.73 9.56
CA SER A 49 7.48 23.07 8.90
C SER A 49 7.11 21.72 8.27
N VAL A 50 6.02 21.08 8.73
CA VAL A 50 5.61 19.79 8.19
C VAL A 50 4.25 19.85 7.52
N ALA A 51 3.65 21.03 7.45
CA ALA A 51 2.28 21.16 6.95
C ALA A 51 2.19 20.75 5.46
N THR A 52 3.17 21.12 4.66
CA THR A 52 3.15 20.79 3.24
C THR A 52 3.26 19.28 3.03
N GLU A 53 4.18 18.65 3.76
CA GLU A 53 4.35 17.20 3.65
C GLU A 53 3.12 16.45 4.15
N ALA A 54 2.53 16.95 5.22
CA ALA A 54 1.32 16.33 5.76
C ALA A 54 0.18 16.42 4.76
N GLU A 55 0.05 17.58 4.11
CA GLU A 55 -0.98 17.77 3.10
C GLU A 55 -0.78 16.84 1.91
N PHE A 56 0.45 16.73 1.46
CA PHE A 56 0.78 15.84 0.36
C PHE A 56 0.46 14.38 0.71
N LEU A 57 0.79 13.99 1.94
CA LEU A 57 0.50 12.64 2.39
C LEU A 57 -1.00 12.39 2.43
N ALA A 58 -1.76 13.35 2.96
CA ALA A 58 -3.21 13.23 3.03
C ALA A 58 -3.82 13.08 1.65
N GLU A 59 -3.35 13.88 0.69
CA GLU A 59 -3.84 13.79 -0.68
C GLU A 59 -3.52 12.44 -1.29
N SER A 60 -2.31 11.94 -1.01
CA SER A 60 -1.90 10.65 -1.56
C SER A 60 -2.77 9.51 -1.01
N VAL A 61 -3.05 9.56 0.29
CA VAL A 61 -3.91 8.55 0.91
C VAL A 61 -5.33 8.63 0.35
N ASN A 62 -5.85 9.84 0.22
CA ASN A 62 -7.21 10.02 -0.27
C ASN A 62 -7.36 9.67 -1.74
N ALA A 63 -6.25 9.61 -2.47
CA ALA A 63 -6.27 9.21 -3.88
C ALA A 63 -6.30 7.71 -4.07
N LEU A 64 -6.10 6.93 -3.01
CA LEU A 64 -6.14 5.49 -3.12
C LEU A 64 -7.56 5.01 -3.40
N PRO A 65 -7.71 3.98 -4.24
CA PRO A 65 -9.03 3.37 -4.42
C PRO A 65 -9.56 2.87 -3.08
N GLU A 66 -10.86 2.89 -2.95
CA GLU A 66 -11.50 2.50 -1.70
C GLU A 66 -11.11 1.10 -1.27
N ASP A 67 -11.08 0.18 -2.23
CA ASP A 67 -10.71 -1.21 -1.92
C ASP A 67 -9.28 -1.30 -1.41
N THR A 68 -8.38 -0.55 -2.03
CA THR A 68 -6.98 -0.55 -1.62
C THR A 68 -6.82 0.03 -0.24
N LEU A 69 -7.53 1.10 0.06
CA LEU A 69 -7.47 1.71 1.38
C LEU A 69 -7.99 0.74 2.44
N ARG A 70 -9.07 0.06 2.14
CA ARG A 70 -9.62 -0.94 3.05
C ARG A 70 -8.62 -2.05 3.31
N ASP A 71 -7.96 -2.55 2.26
CA ASP A 71 -6.96 -3.59 2.41
C ASP A 71 -5.77 -3.09 3.21
N ALA A 72 -5.40 -1.83 3.02
CA ALA A 72 -4.28 -1.23 3.74
C ALA A 72 -4.57 -1.17 5.24
N LEU A 73 -5.75 -0.71 5.60
CA LEU A 73 -6.13 -0.62 7.00
C LEU A 73 -6.22 -2.01 7.63
N ALA A 74 -6.72 -2.98 6.88
CA ALA A 74 -6.77 -4.36 7.36
C ALA A 74 -5.37 -4.91 7.59
N ALA A 75 -4.41 -4.52 6.75
CA ALA A 75 -3.04 -5.00 6.87
C ALA A 75 -2.40 -4.56 8.18
N ILE A 76 -2.59 -3.31 8.58
CA ILE A 76 -2.00 -2.83 9.81
C ILE A 76 -2.73 -3.38 11.03
N THR A 77 -4.02 -3.59 10.91
CA THR A 77 -4.78 -4.18 12.00
C THR A 77 -4.27 -5.58 12.31
N ARG A 78 -3.97 -6.35 11.27
CA ARG A 78 -3.44 -7.70 11.45
C ARG A 78 -2.00 -7.70 11.96
N SER A 79 -1.26 -6.65 11.68
CA SER A 79 0.14 -6.57 12.10
C SER A 79 0.30 -6.21 13.57
N ARG A 80 -0.75 -5.71 14.16
CA ARG A 80 -0.74 -5.37 15.57
C ARG A 80 -1.16 -6.56 16.40
#